data_703d3c4595bb60d41f901cc024a86122
#
_entry.id   703d3c4595bb60d41f901cc024a86122
#
_cell.length_a   1.000
_cell.length_b   1.000
_cell.length_c   1.000
_cell.angle_alpha   90.00
_cell.angle_beta   90.00
_cell.angle_gamma   90.00
#
_symmetry.space_group_name_H-M   'P 1'
#
loop_
_entity.id
_entity.type
_entity.pdbx_description
1 polymer ?
#
loop_
_entity_poly.entity_id
_entity_poly.type
_entity_poly.pdbx_seq_one_letter_code
_entity_poly.pdbx_strand_id
1 'polypeptide(L)'
;MKFELQHTDTLTSARAGVLTTDHGPIETPVFMPVGTVGSVKAVHPWELKEDIKAQIILGNTYHLYLRPGIEILGKAGGLHKFNSFNGPILTDSGGFQVFSLTGIRKLREEGCEFRSHIDGSKHIFTPEKVMDIERAIGADIMMAFDECPPGTSDYAYAKKSLGLTHRWLDRCIRRFNETEPRYGYRQSLFPIVQGCTYKDLRIQSAEFVASKEADGNAIGGLAVGEPAEVMYEMVEVVNGILPKDKPRYLMGVGTPVNILEGIERGVDMFDCVMPTRNGRNAMLFTQNGIMNLRNKKWEDDFSPLDPDGTSYVDKAYSKAYLHHLFKAQELLALQIASIHNLAFYLWLTREARRHIITGDFASWKASMVKRVAARL
;
A
#
# COMPACT_ATOMS: atom_id res chain seq x y z
N MET A 1 2.61 8.06 -17.53
CA MET A 1 3.59 7.72 -16.47
C MET A 1 4.80 7.03 -17.10
N LYS A 2 6.01 7.10 -16.50
CA LYS A 2 7.21 6.43 -17.00
C LYS A 2 7.89 5.71 -15.85
N PHE A 3 8.23 4.42 -16.05
CA PHE A 3 9.10 3.68 -15.13
C PHE A 3 10.45 3.45 -15.78
N GLU A 4 11.52 3.72 -15.06
CA GLU A 4 12.89 3.51 -15.48
C GLU A 4 13.58 2.55 -14.51
N LEU A 5 13.82 1.32 -14.95
CA LEU A 5 14.59 0.35 -14.19
C LEU A 5 16.06 0.73 -14.25
N GLN A 6 16.66 1.06 -13.09
CA GLN A 6 18.03 1.54 -12.98
C GLN A 6 19.02 0.44 -12.62
N HIS A 7 18.62 -0.48 -11.76
CA HIS A 7 19.47 -1.57 -11.28
C HIS A 7 18.66 -2.83 -10.97
N THR A 8 19.29 -3.99 -11.17
CA THR A 8 18.77 -5.29 -10.73
C THR A 8 19.89 -6.01 -9.97
N ASP A 9 19.59 -6.52 -8.78
CA ASP A 9 20.53 -7.29 -7.98
C ASP A 9 21.01 -8.55 -8.73
N THR A 10 22.26 -8.92 -8.56
CA THR A 10 22.84 -10.06 -9.29
C THR A 10 22.53 -11.42 -8.68
N LEU A 11 22.16 -11.46 -7.39
CA LEU A 11 21.91 -12.68 -6.61
C LEU A 11 20.43 -12.95 -6.39
N THR A 12 19.59 -11.93 -6.54
CA THR A 12 18.15 -11.99 -6.27
C THR A 12 17.36 -11.34 -7.41
N SER A 13 16.02 -11.31 -7.28
CA SER A 13 15.16 -10.55 -8.20
C SER A 13 14.95 -9.09 -7.75
N ALA A 14 15.63 -8.65 -6.70
CA ALA A 14 15.51 -7.28 -6.18
C ALA A 14 15.94 -6.26 -7.23
N ARG A 15 15.20 -5.16 -7.32
CA ARG A 15 15.44 -4.15 -8.34
C ARG A 15 15.18 -2.73 -7.82
N ALA A 16 15.91 -1.78 -8.36
CA ALA A 16 15.76 -0.36 -8.08
C ALA A 16 15.43 0.40 -9.37
N GLY A 17 14.43 1.26 -9.30
CA GLY A 17 13.96 2.06 -10.44
C GLY A 17 13.45 3.42 -9.99
N VAL A 18 12.94 4.19 -10.96
CA VAL A 18 12.25 5.46 -10.72
C VAL A 18 10.95 5.48 -11.52
N LEU A 19 9.85 5.69 -10.82
CA LEU A 19 8.53 5.91 -11.40
C LEU A 19 8.25 7.42 -11.41
N THR A 20 7.99 8.00 -12.57
CA THR A 20 7.72 9.44 -12.71
C THR A 20 6.24 9.69 -12.98
N THR A 21 5.62 10.46 -12.08
CA THR A 21 4.27 11.03 -12.23
C THR A 21 4.33 12.53 -12.48
N ASP A 22 3.19 13.15 -12.77
CA ASP A 22 3.13 14.61 -12.96
C ASP A 22 3.29 15.37 -11.62
N HIS A 23 3.16 14.69 -10.45
CA HIS A 23 3.43 15.25 -9.11
C HIS A 23 4.82 14.90 -8.57
N GLY A 24 5.66 14.25 -9.34
CA GLY A 24 7.06 14.00 -9.00
C GLY A 24 7.52 12.55 -9.17
N PRO A 25 8.83 12.32 -8.96
CA PRO A 25 9.43 11.01 -9.04
C PRO A 25 9.19 10.18 -7.77
N ILE A 26 9.17 8.88 -7.93
CA ILE A 26 9.08 7.88 -6.88
C ILE A 26 10.21 6.88 -7.08
N GLU A 27 11.17 6.88 -6.18
CA GLU A 27 12.28 5.91 -6.18
C GLU A 27 11.81 4.58 -5.58
N THR A 28 11.98 3.49 -6.32
CA THR A 28 11.60 2.15 -5.89
C THR A 28 12.81 1.31 -5.46
N PRO A 29 12.65 0.35 -4.52
CA PRO A 29 11.42 -0.01 -3.83
C PRO A 29 10.92 1.10 -2.89
N VAL A 30 9.60 1.19 -2.72
CA VAL A 30 8.95 2.25 -1.92
C VAL A 30 7.82 1.68 -1.06
N PHE A 31 7.67 2.23 0.15
CA PHE A 31 6.49 2.04 0.99
C PHE A 31 5.57 3.26 0.93
N MET A 32 4.27 3.03 0.76
CA MET A 32 3.24 4.07 0.68
C MET A 32 2.46 4.17 2.00
N PRO A 33 2.60 5.27 2.77
CA PRO A 33 1.74 5.52 3.92
C PRO A 33 0.26 5.56 3.54
N VAL A 34 -0.59 4.87 4.32
CA VAL A 34 -2.03 4.76 4.04
C VAL A 34 -2.79 5.93 4.65
N GLY A 35 -3.36 6.76 3.78
CA GLY A 35 -4.26 7.86 4.11
C GLY A 35 -5.71 7.56 3.75
N THR A 36 -6.37 6.66 4.47
CA THR A 36 -7.69 6.07 4.18
C THR A 36 -8.75 7.08 3.72
N VAL A 37 -8.87 8.21 4.42
CA VAL A 37 -9.83 9.28 4.12
C VAL A 37 -9.14 10.57 3.65
N GLY A 38 -8.05 10.43 2.91
CA GLY A 38 -7.19 11.55 2.50
C GLY A 38 -6.26 12.04 3.60
N SER A 39 -6.15 11.30 4.71
CA SER A 39 -5.30 11.64 5.86
C SER A 39 -4.60 10.41 6.40
N VAL A 40 -3.29 10.45 6.50
CA VAL A 40 -2.50 9.45 7.22
C VAL A 40 -2.71 9.67 8.71
N LYS A 41 -3.11 8.60 9.41
CA LYS A 41 -3.59 8.72 10.80
C LYS A 41 -2.54 9.29 11.75
N ALA A 42 -2.92 10.38 12.43
CA ALA A 42 -2.12 11.10 13.44
C ALA A 42 -0.81 11.71 12.88
N VAL A 43 -0.75 12.02 11.57
CA VAL A 43 0.43 12.63 10.95
C VAL A 43 -0.01 13.77 10.02
N HIS A 44 0.60 14.94 10.14
CA HIS A 44 0.34 16.06 9.26
C HIS A 44 0.96 15.86 7.87
N PRO A 45 0.36 16.42 6.79
CA PRO A 45 0.92 16.33 5.43
C PRO A 45 2.35 16.88 5.33
N TRP A 46 2.68 17.93 6.08
CA TRP A 46 4.05 18.48 6.09
C TRP A 46 5.05 17.52 6.74
N GLU A 47 4.67 16.81 7.83
CA GLU A 47 5.52 15.80 8.48
C GLU A 47 5.78 14.62 7.53
N LEU A 48 4.75 14.21 6.77
CA LEU A 48 4.92 13.17 5.75
C LEU A 48 5.97 13.56 4.72
N LYS A 49 5.97 14.82 4.29
CA LYS A 49 6.86 15.30 3.23
C LYS A 49 8.25 15.66 3.74
N GLU A 50 8.33 16.48 4.80
CA GLU A 50 9.58 17.12 5.21
C GLU A 50 10.39 16.28 6.22
N ASP A 51 9.72 15.56 7.12
CA ASP A 51 10.37 14.73 8.14
C ASP A 51 10.44 13.25 7.72
N ILE A 52 9.30 12.63 7.48
CA ILE A 52 9.21 11.21 7.09
C ILE A 52 9.70 11.00 5.65
N LYS A 53 9.60 12.02 4.79
CA LYS A 53 10.01 12.02 3.37
C LYS A 53 9.27 10.97 2.55
N ALA A 54 7.95 10.91 2.73
CA ALA A 54 7.08 10.07 1.92
C ALA A 54 7.03 10.60 0.49
N GLN A 55 7.42 9.76 -0.47
CA GLN A 55 7.40 10.11 -1.89
C GLN A 55 6.01 9.95 -2.53
N ILE A 56 5.19 9.07 -1.96
CA ILE A 56 3.83 8.75 -2.40
C ILE A 56 3.00 8.33 -1.20
N ILE A 57 1.70 8.62 -1.21
CA ILE A 57 0.73 8.12 -0.23
C ILE A 57 -0.40 7.36 -0.93
N LEU A 58 -1.14 6.54 -0.17
CA LEU A 58 -2.29 5.81 -0.67
C LEU A 58 -3.59 6.32 -0.04
N GLY A 59 -4.60 6.59 -0.87
CA GLY A 59 -5.97 6.87 -0.46
C GLY A 59 -6.91 5.70 -0.75
N ASN A 60 -8.04 5.60 -0.03
CA ASN A 60 -9.02 4.53 -0.29
C ASN A 60 -10.26 5.09 -0.98
N THR A 61 -10.51 4.66 -2.20
CA THR A 61 -11.61 5.12 -3.05
C THR A 61 -12.98 4.92 -2.42
N TYR A 62 -13.25 3.74 -1.82
CA TYR A 62 -14.50 3.49 -1.12
C TYR A 62 -14.79 4.52 -0.02
N HIS A 63 -13.78 4.81 0.82
CA HIS A 63 -13.95 5.77 1.91
C HIS A 63 -14.09 7.20 1.41
N LEU A 64 -13.29 7.61 0.44
CA LEU A 64 -13.33 8.95 -0.16
C LEU A 64 -14.65 9.19 -0.92
N TYR A 65 -15.18 8.18 -1.58
CA TYR A 65 -16.50 8.23 -2.24
C TYR A 65 -17.63 8.46 -1.24
N LEU A 66 -17.61 7.78 -0.08
CA LEU A 66 -18.65 7.94 0.95
C LEU A 66 -18.47 9.25 1.74
N ARG A 67 -17.22 9.63 2.03
CA ARG A 67 -16.90 10.84 2.79
C ARG A 67 -15.48 11.32 2.48
N PRO A 68 -15.29 12.54 1.96
CA PRO A 68 -16.28 13.64 1.88
C PRO A 68 -17.28 13.51 0.71
N GLY A 69 -17.09 12.58 -0.23
CA GLY A 69 -17.84 12.42 -1.46
C GLY A 69 -17.20 13.12 -2.65
N ILE A 70 -17.45 12.58 -3.84
CA ILE A 70 -16.81 13.01 -5.08
C ILE A 70 -17.17 14.44 -5.50
N GLU A 71 -18.35 14.94 -5.10
CA GLU A 71 -18.75 16.33 -5.39
C GLU A 71 -17.88 17.34 -4.64
N ILE A 72 -17.61 17.07 -3.36
CA ILE A 72 -16.75 17.93 -2.53
C ILE A 72 -15.31 17.87 -3.03
N LEU A 73 -14.80 16.67 -3.31
CA LEU A 73 -13.46 16.52 -3.89
C LEU A 73 -13.32 17.23 -5.23
N GLY A 74 -14.36 17.15 -6.08
CA GLY A 74 -14.39 17.86 -7.37
C GLY A 74 -14.34 19.38 -7.20
N LYS A 75 -15.12 19.95 -6.26
CA LYS A 75 -15.11 21.38 -5.92
C LYS A 75 -13.77 21.86 -5.37
N ALA A 76 -13.09 20.98 -4.60
CA ALA A 76 -11.76 21.27 -4.07
C ALA A 76 -10.65 21.26 -5.14
N GLY A 77 -10.91 20.67 -6.31
CA GLY A 77 -9.91 20.50 -7.37
C GLY A 77 -9.07 19.23 -7.22
N GLY A 78 -9.69 18.16 -6.70
CA GLY A 78 -9.09 16.84 -6.48
C GLY A 78 -8.47 16.63 -5.11
N LEU A 79 -8.03 15.40 -4.86
CA LEU A 79 -7.55 14.96 -3.55
C LEU A 79 -6.28 15.71 -3.12
N HIS A 80 -5.34 15.98 -4.03
CA HIS A 80 -4.10 16.71 -3.74
C HIS A 80 -4.37 18.09 -3.12
N LYS A 81 -5.31 18.85 -3.70
CA LYS A 81 -5.70 20.15 -3.16
C LYS A 81 -6.51 20.03 -1.88
N PHE A 82 -7.37 19.00 -1.80
CA PHE A 82 -8.23 18.79 -0.63
C PHE A 82 -7.43 18.46 0.62
N ASN A 83 -6.41 17.59 0.51
CA ASN A 83 -5.61 17.16 1.66
C ASN A 83 -4.26 17.89 1.79
N SER A 84 -3.96 18.84 0.89
CA SER A 84 -2.71 19.62 0.88
C SER A 84 -1.45 18.76 0.76
N PHE A 85 -1.53 17.61 0.09
CA PHE A 85 -0.37 16.77 -0.18
C PHE A 85 0.08 16.94 -1.64
N ASN A 86 1.21 17.63 -1.83
CA ASN A 86 1.74 17.99 -3.15
C ASN A 86 2.67 16.93 -3.76
N GLY A 87 2.58 15.68 -3.33
CA GLY A 87 3.32 14.54 -3.88
C GLY A 87 2.40 13.58 -4.61
N PRO A 88 2.95 12.54 -5.24
CA PRO A 88 2.19 11.47 -5.87
C PRO A 88 1.18 10.81 -4.93
N ILE A 89 0.00 10.47 -5.45
CA ILE A 89 -1.04 9.72 -4.73
C ILE A 89 -1.47 8.52 -5.57
N LEU A 90 -1.60 7.37 -4.91
CA LEU A 90 -2.28 6.19 -5.44
C LEU A 90 -3.62 6.04 -4.74
N THR A 91 -4.68 5.67 -5.47
CA THR A 91 -5.95 5.26 -4.86
C THR A 91 -6.28 3.81 -5.23
N ASP A 92 -6.69 3.03 -4.20
CA ASP A 92 -7.18 1.68 -4.42
C ASP A 92 -8.53 1.68 -5.15
N SER A 93 -8.96 0.51 -5.66
CA SER A 93 -10.22 0.37 -6.40
C SER A 93 -11.48 0.50 -5.54
N GLY A 94 -11.34 0.43 -4.21
CA GLY A 94 -12.46 0.27 -3.28
C GLY A 94 -13.05 -1.15 -3.23
N GLY A 95 -12.59 -2.07 -4.07
CA GLY A 95 -13.09 -3.45 -4.15
C GLY A 95 -12.96 -4.18 -2.82
N PHE A 96 -11.76 -4.24 -2.25
CA PHE A 96 -11.53 -4.91 -0.96
C PHE A 96 -12.45 -4.39 0.16
N GLN A 97 -12.66 -3.07 0.27
CA GLN A 97 -13.49 -2.46 1.31
C GLN A 97 -14.97 -2.81 1.11
N VAL A 98 -15.47 -2.81 -0.12
CA VAL A 98 -16.82 -3.27 -0.45
C VAL A 98 -17.00 -4.73 -0.05
N PHE A 99 -15.98 -5.56 -0.23
CA PHE A 99 -16.03 -6.98 0.12
C PHE A 99 -15.82 -7.27 1.60
N SER A 100 -15.02 -6.50 2.31
CA SER A 100 -14.64 -6.76 3.71
C SER A 100 -15.50 -6.02 4.74
N LEU A 101 -16.00 -4.81 4.43
CA LEU A 101 -16.69 -3.94 5.40
C LEU A 101 -18.22 -3.99 5.32
N THR A 102 -18.79 -4.50 4.24
CA THR A 102 -20.22 -4.48 4.04
C THR A 102 -20.82 -5.86 4.35
N GLY A 103 -21.61 -5.96 5.42
CA GLY A 103 -22.30 -7.21 5.81
C GLY A 103 -23.33 -7.70 4.79
N ILE A 104 -23.83 -6.81 3.92
CA ILE A 104 -24.83 -7.12 2.86
C ILE A 104 -24.30 -6.56 1.55
N ARG A 105 -23.81 -7.45 0.70
CA ARG A 105 -23.37 -7.14 -0.67
C ARG A 105 -24.03 -8.10 -1.65
N LYS A 106 -24.27 -7.62 -2.87
CA LYS A 106 -24.73 -8.46 -3.99
C LYS A 106 -23.75 -8.30 -5.15
N LEU A 107 -22.99 -9.35 -5.38
CA LEU A 107 -22.05 -9.42 -6.50
C LEU A 107 -22.79 -9.88 -7.75
N ARG A 108 -22.62 -9.15 -8.85
CA ARG A 108 -23.19 -9.45 -10.15
C ARG A 108 -22.17 -9.18 -11.25
N GLU A 109 -22.48 -9.57 -12.48
CA GLU A 109 -21.64 -9.26 -13.65
C GLU A 109 -21.48 -7.73 -13.86
N GLU A 110 -22.55 -6.98 -13.62
CA GLU A 110 -22.58 -5.53 -13.78
C GLU A 110 -21.71 -4.79 -12.76
N GLY A 111 -21.58 -5.34 -11.54
CA GLY A 111 -20.86 -4.70 -10.45
C GLY A 111 -21.25 -5.25 -9.08
N CYS A 112 -20.98 -4.49 -8.03
CA CYS A 112 -21.28 -4.84 -6.66
C CYS A 112 -22.23 -3.82 -6.02
N GLU A 113 -23.41 -4.28 -5.58
CA GLU A 113 -24.32 -3.51 -4.73
C GLU A 113 -23.90 -3.68 -3.27
N PHE A 114 -23.87 -2.58 -2.52
CA PHE A 114 -23.55 -2.61 -1.10
C PHE A 114 -24.29 -1.53 -0.31
N ARG A 115 -24.23 -1.65 1.02
CA ARG A 115 -24.70 -0.60 1.91
C ARG A 115 -23.54 0.12 2.56
N SER A 116 -23.65 1.45 2.61
CA SER A 116 -22.69 2.29 3.33
C SER A 116 -22.63 1.91 4.81
N HIS A 117 -21.42 1.74 5.33
CA HIS A 117 -21.20 1.51 6.76
C HIS A 117 -21.41 2.78 7.62
N ILE A 118 -21.58 3.94 6.98
CA ILE A 118 -21.75 5.22 7.67
C ILE A 118 -23.24 5.46 8.00
N ASP A 119 -24.12 5.25 7.02
CA ASP A 119 -25.54 5.64 7.10
C ASP A 119 -26.51 4.58 6.57
N GLY A 120 -25.99 3.43 6.10
CA GLY A 120 -26.80 2.33 5.56
C GLY A 120 -27.37 2.58 4.17
N SER A 121 -27.07 3.70 3.51
CA SER A 121 -27.52 4.00 2.14
C SER A 121 -27.04 2.96 1.15
N LYS A 122 -27.85 2.73 0.09
CA LYS A 122 -27.54 1.75 -0.95
C LYS A 122 -26.70 2.38 -2.05
N HIS A 123 -25.63 1.70 -2.42
CA HIS A 123 -24.72 2.09 -3.49
C HIS A 123 -24.47 0.92 -4.42
N ILE A 124 -24.03 1.24 -5.63
CA ILE A 124 -23.51 0.28 -6.59
C ILE A 124 -22.16 0.77 -7.11
N PHE A 125 -21.16 -0.10 -7.11
CA PHE A 125 -19.91 0.07 -7.85
C PHE A 125 -19.94 -0.83 -9.07
N THR A 126 -19.83 -0.22 -10.25
CA THR A 126 -19.51 -0.91 -11.50
C THR A 126 -18.10 -0.51 -11.92
N PRO A 127 -17.41 -1.27 -12.78
CA PRO A 127 -16.11 -0.89 -13.28
C PRO A 127 -16.06 0.53 -13.84
N GLU A 128 -17.06 0.91 -14.63
CA GLU A 128 -17.17 2.24 -15.23
C GLU A 128 -17.34 3.33 -14.16
N LYS A 129 -18.22 3.09 -13.20
CA LYS A 129 -18.49 4.05 -12.12
C LYS A 129 -17.24 4.23 -11.23
N VAL A 130 -16.48 3.17 -10.96
CA VAL A 130 -15.24 3.28 -10.19
C VAL A 130 -14.22 4.13 -10.93
N MET A 131 -14.07 3.96 -12.25
CA MET A 131 -13.20 4.84 -13.04
C MET A 131 -13.64 6.30 -13.00
N ASP A 132 -14.94 6.59 -13.06
CA ASP A 132 -15.47 7.95 -12.93
C ASP A 132 -15.21 8.56 -11.54
N ILE A 133 -15.32 7.74 -10.47
CA ILE A 133 -15.00 8.13 -9.10
C ILE A 133 -13.50 8.44 -8.97
N GLU A 134 -12.64 7.58 -9.49
CA GLU A 134 -11.18 7.75 -9.49
C GLU A 134 -10.74 9.00 -10.26
N ARG A 135 -11.39 9.28 -11.41
CA ARG A 135 -11.20 10.55 -12.14
C ARG A 135 -11.58 11.76 -11.28
N ALA A 136 -12.65 11.66 -10.49
CA ALA A 136 -13.09 12.73 -9.60
C ALA A 136 -12.20 12.90 -8.36
N ILE A 137 -11.63 11.81 -7.83
CA ILE A 137 -10.64 11.85 -6.75
C ILE A 137 -9.35 12.50 -7.26
N GLY A 138 -8.87 12.10 -8.44
CA GLY A 138 -7.71 12.71 -9.09
C GLY A 138 -6.36 12.25 -8.55
N ALA A 139 -6.21 10.96 -8.16
CA ALA A 139 -4.90 10.39 -7.84
C ALA A 139 -4.05 10.20 -9.10
N ASP A 140 -2.72 10.15 -8.97
CA ASP A 140 -1.80 9.87 -10.09
C ASP A 140 -1.93 8.43 -10.59
N ILE A 141 -2.13 7.50 -9.68
CA ILE A 141 -2.28 6.08 -9.95
C ILE A 141 -3.66 5.62 -9.46
N MET A 142 -4.45 5.07 -10.37
CA MET A 142 -5.78 4.53 -10.15
C MET A 142 -5.71 3.01 -10.23
N MET A 143 -6.34 2.29 -9.29
CA MET A 143 -6.43 0.83 -9.35
C MET A 143 -7.68 0.40 -10.08
N ALA A 144 -7.58 -0.62 -10.94
CA ALA A 144 -8.74 -1.21 -11.60
C ALA A 144 -9.66 -1.89 -10.58
N PHE A 145 -10.99 -1.79 -10.80
CA PHE A 145 -11.97 -2.43 -9.94
C PHE A 145 -11.90 -3.95 -10.07
N ASP A 146 -11.78 -4.65 -8.95
CA ASP A 146 -11.58 -6.08 -8.87
C ASP A 146 -12.46 -6.74 -7.80
N GLU A 147 -12.62 -8.05 -7.87
CA GLU A 147 -13.08 -8.85 -6.74
C GLU A 147 -11.90 -9.47 -6.02
N CYS A 148 -11.75 -9.16 -4.72
CA CYS A 148 -10.77 -9.78 -3.84
C CYS A 148 -11.46 -10.84 -2.98
N PRO A 149 -11.47 -12.13 -3.37
CA PRO A 149 -12.08 -13.18 -2.59
C PRO A 149 -11.27 -13.45 -1.30
N PRO A 150 -11.92 -14.00 -0.23
CA PRO A 150 -11.19 -14.46 0.94
C PRO A 150 -10.10 -15.47 0.57
N GLY A 151 -8.95 -15.43 1.25
CA GLY A 151 -7.83 -16.36 1.00
C GLY A 151 -8.18 -17.83 1.22
N THR A 152 -9.25 -18.11 1.98
CA THR A 152 -9.80 -19.45 2.24
C THR A 152 -10.81 -19.94 1.19
N SER A 153 -11.03 -19.18 0.11
CA SER A 153 -11.98 -19.55 -0.95
C SER A 153 -11.55 -20.83 -1.64
N ASP A 154 -12.53 -21.69 -1.96
CA ASP A 154 -12.26 -22.87 -2.75
C ASP A 154 -11.87 -22.54 -4.21
N TYR A 155 -11.30 -23.52 -4.91
CA TYR A 155 -10.82 -23.35 -6.29
C TYR A 155 -11.92 -22.91 -7.25
N ALA A 156 -13.13 -23.47 -7.14
CA ALA A 156 -14.23 -23.17 -8.06
C ALA A 156 -14.67 -21.69 -7.91
N TYR A 157 -14.79 -21.21 -6.67
CA TYR A 157 -15.09 -19.81 -6.42
C TYR A 157 -13.93 -18.90 -6.87
N ALA A 158 -12.69 -19.23 -6.52
CA ALA A 158 -11.51 -18.45 -6.93
C ALA A 158 -11.42 -18.29 -8.45
N LYS A 159 -11.67 -19.38 -9.21
CA LYS A 159 -11.69 -19.36 -10.67
C LYS A 159 -12.82 -18.51 -11.24
N LYS A 160 -14.02 -18.59 -10.65
CA LYS A 160 -15.18 -17.76 -11.05
C LYS A 160 -14.91 -16.29 -10.79
N SER A 161 -14.39 -15.95 -9.62
CA SER A 161 -14.00 -14.61 -9.22
C SER A 161 -12.94 -14.02 -10.15
N LEU A 162 -11.92 -14.81 -10.48
CA LEU A 162 -10.88 -14.41 -11.42
C LEU A 162 -11.46 -14.03 -12.78
N GLY A 163 -12.34 -14.87 -13.34
CA GLY A 163 -13.01 -14.59 -14.61
C GLY A 163 -13.83 -13.29 -14.57
N LEU A 164 -14.50 -13.00 -13.46
CA LEU A 164 -15.23 -11.75 -13.25
C LEU A 164 -14.26 -10.54 -13.20
N THR A 165 -13.19 -10.64 -12.42
CA THR A 165 -12.16 -9.60 -12.31
C THR A 165 -11.55 -9.26 -13.67
N HIS A 166 -11.27 -10.26 -14.51
CA HIS A 166 -10.74 -10.04 -15.87
C HIS A 166 -11.73 -9.26 -16.75
N ARG A 167 -13.02 -9.62 -16.74
CA ARG A 167 -14.04 -8.88 -17.50
C ARG A 167 -14.23 -7.46 -16.99
N TRP A 168 -14.16 -7.28 -15.68
CA TRP A 168 -14.21 -5.95 -15.06
C TRP A 168 -12.98 -5.11 -15.43
N LEU A 169 -11.79 -5.72 -15.49
CA LEU A 169 -10.58 -5.03 -15.95
C LEU A 169 -10.75 -4.48 -17.37
N ASP A 170 -11.28 -5.29 -18.30
CA ASP A 170 -11.52 -4.84 -19.68
C ASP A 170 -12.51 -3.65 -19.73
N ARG A 171 -13.51 -3.66 -18.86
CA ARG A 171 -14.46 -2.55 -18.73
C ARG A 171 -13.81 -1.30 -18.12
N CYS A 172 -12.97 -1.48 -17.08
CA CYS A 172 -12.18 -0.39 -16.50
C CYS A 172 -11.27 0.28 -17.53
N ILE A 173 -10.52 -0.52 -18.30
CA ILE A 173 -9.61 -0.01 -19.34
C ILE A 173 -10.40 0.78 -20.40
N ARG A 174 -11.52 0.23 -20.88
CA ARG A 174 -12.38 0.93 -21.84
C ARG A 174 -12.84 2.28 -21.28
N ARG A 175 -13.39 2.29 -20.06
CA ARG A 175 -13.88 3.53 -19.45
C ARG A 175 -12.77 4.53 -19.17
N PHE A 176 -11.60 4.04 -18.75
CA PHE A 176 -10.42 4.88 -18.54
C PHE A 176 -10.01 5.60 -19.84
N ASN A 177 -10.04 4.91 -20.98
CA ASN A 177 -9.70 5.45 -22.29
C ASN A 177 -10.79 6.38 -22.87
N GLU A 178 -12.05 6.22 -22.45
CA GLU A 178 -13.17 7.09 -22.84
C GLU A 178 -13.24 8.39 -22.03
N THR A 179 -12.47 8.51 -20.95
CA THR A 179 -12.55 9.64 -20.00
C THR A 179 -11.22 10.36 -19.88
N GLU A 180 -11.29 11.67 -19.80
CA GLU A 180 -10.10 12.52 -19.63
C GLU A 180 -9.81 12.83 -18.15
N PRO A 181 -8.53 13.06 -17.78
CA PRO A 181 -8.15 13.59 -16.47
C PRO A 181 -8.82 14.94 -16.21
N ARG A 182 -9.30 15.16 -14.97
CA ARG A 182 -10.10 16.36 -14.66
C ARG A 182 -9.29 17.58 -14.24
N TYR A 183 -8.03 17.40 -13.83
CA TYR A 183 -7.28 18.45 -13.11
C TYR A 183 -5.99 18.88 -13.81
N GLY A 184 -5.84 18.56 -15.10
CA GLY A 184 -4.73 19.03 -15.94
C GLY A 184 -3.44 18.23 -15.80
N TYR A 185 -3.44 17.10 -15.13
CA TYR A 185 -2.33 16.15 -15.05
C TYR A 185 -2.80 14.73 -15.42
N ARG A 186 -1.85 13.89 -15.82
CA ARG A 186 -2.14 12.52 -16.27
C ARG A 186 -2.36 11.60 -15.07
N GLN A 187 -3.24 10.65 -15.28
CA GLN A 187 -3.47 9.54 -14.34
C GLN A 187 -3.16 8.23 -15.05
N SER A 188 -2.65 7.26 -14.34
CA SER A 188 -2.36 5.92 -14.86
C SER A 188 -3.23 4.87 -14.18
N LEU A 189 -3.64 3.85 -14.94
CA LEU A 189 -4.45 2.74 -14.44
C LEU A 189 -3.56 1.52 -14.22
N PHE A 190 -3.59 0.94 -13.00
CA PHE A 190 -2.92 -0.31 -12.67
C PHE A 190 -3.94 -1.45 -12.57
N PRO A 191 -3.83 -2.49 -13.39
CA PRO A 191 -4.56 -3.73 -13.22
C PRO A 191 -4.05 -4.54 -12.02
N ILE A 192 -4.90 -5.45 -11.50
CA ILE A 192 -4.63 -6.26 -10.32
C ILE A 192 -4.62 -7.74 -10.69
N VAL A 193 -3.53 -8.43 -10.43
CA VAL A 193 -3.43 -9.89 -10.50
C VAL A 193 -4.13 -10.49 -9.29
N GLN A 194 -5.13 -11.36 -9.53
CA GLN A 194 -5.86 -12.12 -8.51
C GLN A 194 -5.62 -13.63 -8.69
N GLY A 195 -6.27 -14.49 -7.92
CA GLY A 195 -6.18 -15.96 -8.05
C GLY A 195 -5.97 -16.71 -6.74
N CYS A 196 -6.18 -16.03 -5.58
CA CYS A 196 -5.94 -16.59 -4.24
C CYS A 196 -4.52 -17.21 -4.15
N THR A 197 -4.42 -18.42 -3.59
CA THR A 197 -3.15 -19.17 -3.46
C THR A 197 -3.03 -20.29 -4.51
N TYR A 198 -3.83 -20.24 -5.58
CA TYR A 198 -3.81 -21.23 -6.67
C TYR A 198 -2.86 -20.79 -7.77
N LYS A 199 -1.77 -21.51 -7.91
CA LYS A 199 -0.67 -21.19 -8.82
C LYS A 199 -1.10 -21.04 -10.28
N ASP A 200 -1.94 -21.95 -10.77
CA ASP A 200 -2.47 -21.92 -12.15
C ASP A 200 -3.36 -20.68 -12.39
N LEU A 201 -4.18 -20.30 -11.41
CA LEU A 201 -4.99 -19.08 -11.48
C LEU A 201 -4.12 -17.83 -11.44
N ARG A 202 -3.05 -17.81 -10.62
CA ARG A 202 -2.07 -16.70 -10.58
C ARG A 202 -1.35 -16.55 -11.91
N ILE A 203 -0.93 -17.65 -12.54
CA ILE A 203 -0.32 -17.65 -13.86
C ILE A 203 -1.30 -17.07 -14.89
N GLN A 204 -2.52 -17.61 -14.97
CA GLN A 204 -3.55 -17.14 -15.89
C GLN A 204 -3.84 -15.64 -15.69
N SER A 205 -3.90 -15.17 -14.44
CA SER A 205 -4.15 -13.77 -14.13
C SER A 205 -2.97 -12.88 -14.54
N ALA A 206 -1.74 -13.29 -14.22
CA ALA A 206 -0.55 -12.53 -14.55
C ALA A 206 -0.36 -12.38 -16.07
N GLU A 207 -0.59 -13.45 -16.84
CA GLU A 207 -0.56 -13.40 -18.30
C GLU A 207 -1.63 -12.47 -18.87
N PHE A 208 -2.87 -12.56 -18.36
CA PHE A 208 -3.96 -11.68 -18.77
C PHE A 208 -3.66 -10.21 -18.46
N VAL A 209 -3.18 -9.92 -17.24
CA VAL A 209 -2.81 -8.56 -16.83
C VAL A 209 -1.63 -8.03 -17.65
N ALA A 210 -0.59 -8.83 -17.86
CA ALA A 210 0.57 -8.46 -18.67
C ALA A 210 0.17 -8.10 -20.11
N SER A 211 -0.80 -8.81 -20.69
CA SER A 211 -1.30 -8.56 -22.06
C SER A 211 -2.01 -7.20 -22.21
N LYS A 212 -2.34 -6.50 -21.11
CA LYS A 212 -2.97 -5.18 -21.16
C LYS A 212 -1.98 -4.03 -21.35
N GLU A 213 -0.68 -4.30 -21.25
CA GLU A 213 0.40 -3.33 -21.47
C GLU A 213 0.25 -2.04 -20.64
N ALA A 214 -0.33 -2.15 -19.43
CA ALA A 214 -0.56 -1.04 -18.52
C ALA A 214 0.75 -0.37 -18.05
N ASP A 215 0.64 0.83 -17.49
CA ASP A 215 1.79 1.60 -16.97
C ASP A 215 2.46 0.96 -15.75
N GLY A 216 1.76 0.08 -15.04
CA GLY A 216 2.25 -0.70 -13.91
C GLY A 216 1.25 -1.79 -13.55
N ASN A 217 1.62 -2.73 -12.69
CA ASN A 217 0.80 -3.88 -12.35
C ASN A 217 0.78 -4.10 -10.82
N ALA A 218 -0.36 -4.52 -10.29
CA ALA A 218 -0.48 -4.87 -8.87
C ALA A 218 -0.74 -6.37 -8.66
N ILE A 219 -0.35 -6.83 -7.49
CA ILE A 219 -0.55 -8.20 -6.99
C ILE A 219 -1.47 -8.07 -5.78
N GLY A 220 -2.74 -8.45 -5.94
CA GLY A 220 -3.76 -8.43 -4.90
C GLY A 220 -4.10 -9.82 -4.38
N GLY A 221 -5.00 -9.89 -3.38
CA GLY A 221 -5.54 -11.14 -2.83
C GLY A 221 -4.51 -12.04 -2.15
N LEU A 222 -3.45 -11.45 -1.60
CA LEU A 222 -2.45 -12.07 -0.74
C LEU A 222 -2.43 -11.33 0.61
N ALA A 223 -1.77 -11.91 1.64
CA ALA A 223 -1.81 -11.46 3.03
C ALA A 223 -3.24 -11.40 3.62
N VAL A 224 -4.10 -12.32 3.21
CA VAL A 224 -5.51 -12.44 3.62
C VAL A 224 -5.79 -13.74 4.42
N GLY A 225 -4.74 -14.29 5.07
CA GLY A 225 -4.83 -15.44 5.98
C GLY A 225 -3.97 -16.65 5.62
N GLU A 226 -3.29 -16.64 4.48
CA GLU A 226 -2.33 -17.67 4.09
C GLU A 226 -1.00 -17.55 4.86
N PRO A 227 -0.22 -18.66 4.99
CA PRO A 227 1.15 -18.60 5.48
C PRO A 227 2.04 -17.71 4.60
N ALA A 228 3.05 -17.06 5.20
CA ALA A 228 3.94 -16.14 4.51
C ALA A 228 4.68 -16.81 3.33
N GLU A 229 5.10 -18.06 3.50
CA GLU A 229 5.81 -18.85 2.49
C GLU A 229 4.97 -19.06 1.23
N VAL A 230 3.66 -19.28 1.41
CA VAL A 230 2.70 -19.42 0.29
C VAL A 230 2.55 -18.08 -0.44
N MET A 231 2.45 -16.98 0.30
CA MET A 231 2.43 -15.64 -0.29
C MET A 231 3.70 -15.40 -1.11
N TYR A 232 4.88 -15.73 -0.58
CA TYR A 232 6.16 -15.55 -1.27
C TYR A 232 6.25 -16.37 -2.55
N GLU A 233 5.80 -17.63 -2.54
CA GLU A 233 5.74 -18.47 -3.75
C GLU A 233 4.84 -17.83 -4.82
N MET A 234 3.65 -17.33 -4.42
CA MET A 234 2.74 -16.71 -5.38
C MET A 234 3.32 -15.41 -5.96
N VAL A 235 4.03 -14.62 -5.16
CA VAL A 235 4.74 -13.42 -5.64
C VAL A 235 5.83 -13.78 -6.66
N GLU A 236 6.62 -14.83 -6.42
CA GLU A 236 7.64 -15.30 -7.38
C GLU A 236 7.01 -15.73 -8.70
N VAL A 237 5.95 -16.53 -8.64
CA VAL A 237 5.21 -16.99 -9.83
C VAL A 237 4.73 -15.81 -10.66
N VAL A 238 4.07 -14.85 -10.04
CA VAL A 238 3.52 -13.66 -10.71
C VAL A 238 4.63 -12.77 -11.28
N ASN A 239 5.67 -12.48 -10.50
CA ASN A 239 6.77 -11.63 -10.93
C ASN A 239 7.64 -12.25 -12.03
N GLY A 240 7.62 -13.58 -12.20
CA GLY A 240 8.22 -14.28 -13.33
C GLY A 240 7.53 -13.99 -14.67
N ILE A 241 6.26 -13.54 -14.63
CA ILE A 241 5.41 -13.30 -15.82
C ILE A 241 5.25 -11.81 -16.11
N LEU A 242 5.06 -10.97 -15.05
CA LEU A 242 4.84 -9.55 -15.23
C LEU A 242 6.02 -8.83 -15.92
N PRO A 243 5.75 -7.83 -16.77
CA PRO A 243 6.76 -7.08 -17.50
C PRO A 243 7.87 -6.54 -16.59
N LYS A 244 9.12 -6.64 -17.03
CA LYS A 244 10.29 -6.17 -16.27
C LYS A 244 10.46 -4.65 -16.32
N ASP A 245 9.97 -4.02 -17.35
CA ASP A 245 10.01 -2.58 -17.59
C ASP A 245 8.82 -1.81 -16.97
N LYS A 246 8.02 -2.48 -16.13
CA LYS A 246 6.88 -1.89 -15.42
C LYS A 246 7.02 -2.06 -13.92
N PRO A 247 6.51 -1.11 -13.10
CA PRO A 247 6.50 -1.26 -11.64
C PRO A 247 5.51 -2.34 -11.21
N ARG A 248 5.85 -3.02 -10.10
CA ARG A 248 5.09 -4.11 -9.50
C ARG A 248 4.72 -3.73 -8.07
N TYR A 249 3.43 -3.68 -7.79
CA TYR A 249 2.89 -3.28 -6.52
C TYR A 249 2.25 -4.48 -5.79
N LEU A 250 2.78 -4.85 -4.63
CA LEU A 250 2.19 -5.87 -3.74
C LEU A 250 1.28 -5.18 -2.72
N MET A 251 -0.03 -5.41 -2.86
CA MET A 251 -1.05 -4.69 -2.12
C MET A 251 -1.21 -5.20 -0.68
N GLY A 252 -1.30 -4.28 0.28
CA GLY A 252 -1.63 -4.57 1.68
C GLY A 252 -0.56 -5.27 2.50
N VAL A 253 0.66 -5.37 2.00
CA VAL A 253 1.79 -6.07 2.64
C VAL A 253 2.83 -5.07 3.14
N GLY A 254 3.34 -5.14 4.34
CA GLY A 254 3.01 -5.96 5.48
C GLY A 254 4.01 -5.72 6.60
N THR A 255 4.53 -6.76 7.24
CA THR A 255 5.58 -6.63 8.25
C THR A 255 6.91 -6.22 7.60
N PRO A 256 7.89 -5.66 8.37
CA PRO A 256 9.22 -5.37 7.84
C PRO A 256 9.88 -6.56 7.13
N VAL A 257 9.70 -7.77 7.67
CA VAL A 257 10.19 -9.01 7.06
C VAL A 257 9.50 -9.26 5.71
N ASN A 258 8.17 -9.16 5.64
CA ASN A 258 7.43 -9.37 4.39
C ASN A 258 7.83 -8.39 3.30
N ILE A 259 8.14 -7.13 3.66
CA ILE A 259 8.63 -6.12 2.71
C ILE A 259 10.00 -6.53 2.15
N LEU A 260 10.95 -6.93 3.00
CA LEU A 260 12.26 -7.37 2.55
C LEU A 260 12.19 -8.64 1.67
N GLU A 261 11.32 -9.58 2.03
CA GLU A 261 11.05 -10.79 1.23
C GLU A 261 10.39 -10.47 -0.12
N GLY A 262 9.47 -9.49 -0.14
CA GLY A 262 8.84 -9.01 -1.37
C GLY A 262 9.84 -8.30 -2.29
N ILE A 263 10.72 -7.45 -1.75
CA ILE A 263 11.78 -6.77 -2.50
C ILE A 263 12.73 -7.79 -3.15
N GLU A 264 13.17 -8.80 -2.41
CA GLU A 264 14.01 -9.88 -2.94
C GLU A 264 13.39 -10.56 -4.15
N ARG A 265 12.05 -10.65 -4.20
CA ARG A 265 11.27 -11.26 -5.28
C ARG A 265 10.86 -10.29 -6.38
N GLY A 266 11.40 -9.07 -6.35
CA GLY A 266 11.22 -8.08 -7.43
C GLY A 266 9.96 -7.23 -7.31
N VAL A 267 9.42 -7.03 -6.11
CA VAL A 267 8.34 -6.07 -5.84
C VAL A 267 8.92 -4.66 -5.67
N ASP A 268 8.27 -3.65 -6.24
CA ASP A 268 8.72 -2.26 -6.22
C ASP A 268 7.94 -1.38 -5.24
N MET A 269 6.65 -1.67 -5.02
CA MET A 269 5.76 -0.80 -4.26
C MET A 269 4.99 -1.61 -3.22
N PHE A 270 4.81 -1.04 -2.03
CA PHE A 270 4.12 -1.64 -0.91
C PHE A 270 3.23 -0.63 -0.22
N ASP A 271 2.13 -1.10 0.37
CA ASP A 271 1.34 -0.36 1.36
C ASP A 271 0.94 -1.28 2.49
N CYS A 272 0.72 -0.73 3.66
CA CYS A 272 0.05 -1.44 4.75
C CYS A 272 -0.40 -0.45 5.82
N VAL A 273 -1.48 -0.75 6.51
CA VAL A 273 -1.94 0.03 7.67
C VAL A 273 -1.14 -0.25 8.94
N MET A 274 -0.28 -1.28 8.93
CA MET A 274 0.46 -1.73 10.13
C MET A 274 1.29 -0.63 10.80
N PRO A 275 2.07 0.21 10.11
CA PRO A 275 2.87 1.23 10.78
C PRO A 275 2.05 2.09 11.73
N THR A 276 0.99 2.70 11.24
CA THR A 276 0.14 3.58 12.06
C THR A 276 -0.80 2.80 12.99
N ARG A 277 -1.31 1.62 12.57
CA ARG A 277 -2.16 0.78 13.42
C ARG A 277 -1.38 0.26 14.62
N ASN A 278 -0.21 -0.32 14.40
CA ASN A 278 0.64 -0.86 15.46
C ASN A 278 1.21 0.26 16.34
N GLY A 279 1.62 1.38 15.77
CA GLY A 279 2.05 2.57 16.51
C GLY A 279 0.98 3.01 17.51
N ARG A 280 -0.26 3.18 17.07
CA ARG A 280 -1.38 3.54 17.96
C ARG A 280 -1.71 2.47 19.03
N ASN A 281 -1.18 1.26 18.88
CA ASN A 281 -1.27 0.18 19.88
C ASN A 281 0.04 0.00 20.68
N ALA A 282 0.92 1.00 20.68
CA ALA A 282 2.19 1.02 21.38
C ALA A 282 3.23 0.00 20.88
N MET A 283 3.07 -0.53 19.67
CA MET A 283 4.05 -1.40 19.04
C MET A 283 4.87 -0.60 18.03
N LEU A 284 6.17 -0.48 18.27
CA LEU A 284 7.11 0.26 17.44
C LEU A 284 8.10 -0.69 16.76
N PHE A 285 8.43 -0.37 15.52
CA PHE A 285 9.40 -1.10 14.72
C PHE A 285 10.71 -0.31 14.65
N THR A 286 11.82 -0.95 14.97
CA THR A 286 13.17 -0.34 14.91
C THR A 286 14.11 -1.20 14.07
N GLN A 287 15.27 -0.67 13.76
CA GLN A 287 16.34 -1.42 13.10
C GLN A 287 16.81 -2.65 13.91
N ASN A 288 16.58 -2.65 15.21
CA ASN A 288 17.07 -3.67 16.13
C ASN A 288 15.96 -4.62 16.64
N GLY A 289 14.70 -4.37 16.24
CA GLY A 289 13.59 -5.23 16.61
C GLY A 289 12.31 -4.46 16.93
N ILE A 290 11.36 -5.17 17.52
CA ILE A 290 10.02 -4.69 17.84
C ILE A 290 9.93 -4.33 19.32
N MET A 291 9.57 -3.09 19.64
CA MET A 291 9.28 -2.62 20.98
C MET A 291 7.78 -2.61 21.25
N ASN A 292 7.35 -3.17 22.38
CA ASN A 292 6.01 -2.89 22.92
C ASN A 292 6.14 -1.93 24.11
N LEU A 293 5.80 -0.66 23.90
CA LEU A 293 5.94 0.37 24.92
C LEU A 293 4.92 0.27 26.06
N ARG A 294 4.00 -0.68 26.06
CA ARG A 294 3.17 -0.99 27.22
C ARG A 294 3.92 -1.84 28.27
N ASN A 295 5.06 -2.43 27.90
CA ASN A 295 5.87 -3.25 28.83
C ASN A 295 6.50 -2.37 29.92
N LYS A 296 6.43 -2.83 31.18
CA LYS A 296 6.92 -2.13 32.36
C LYS A 296 8.41 -1.77 32.29
N LYS A 297 9.22 -2.55 31.60
CA LYS A 297 10.66 -2.30 31.47
C LYS A 297 11.04 -0.96 30.84
N TRP A 298 10.06 -0.26 30.20
CA TRP A 298 10.27 1.05 29.59
C TRP A 298 9.90 2.22 30.51
N GLU A 299 9.37 1.93 31.72
CA GLU A 299 8.84 2.93 32.66
C GLU A 299 9.90 3.93 33.13
N ASP A 300 11.14 3.48 33.24
CA ASP A 300 12.31 4.28 33.69
C ASP A 300 13.45 4.29 32.65
N ASP A 301 13.20 3.93 31.41
CA ASP A 301 14.18 4.04 30.33
C ASP A 301 14.13 5.45 29.73
N PHE A 302 15.00 6.34 30.22
CA PHE A 302 15.14 7.72 29.75
C PHE A 302 16.00 7.90 28.50
N SER A 303 16.46 6.82 27.89
CA SER A 303 17.17 6.88 26.62
C SER A 303 16.22 7.33 25.48
N PRO A 304 16.77 7.89 24.38
CA PRO A 304 15.98 8.24 23.20
C PRO A 304 15.08 7.09 22.72
N LEU A 305 13.94 7.44 22.13
CA LEU A 305 12.98 6.47 21.62
C LEU A 305 13.63 5.47 20.68
N ASP A 306 14.36 5.96 19.67
CA ASP A 306 15.22 5.17 18.80
C ASP A 306 16.46 6.00 18.42
N PRO A 307 17.65 5.71 18.98
CA PRO A 307 18.86 6.46 18.65
C PRO A 307 19.27 6.33 17.17
N ASP A 308 18.89 5.24 16.50
CA ASP A 308 19.14 4.98 15.08
C ASP A 308 18.00 5.44 14.17
N GLY A 309 16.92 5.95 14.75
CA GLY A 309 15.75 6.42 14.04
C GLY A 309 16.00 7.69 13.22
N THR A 310 15.18 7.90 12.20
CA THR A 310 15.37 8.96 11.18
C THR A 310 14.41 10.14 11.32
N SER A 311 13.38 10.04 12.18
CA SER A 311 12.45 11.13 12.42
C SER A 311 12.84 12.00 13.63
N TYR A 312 12.28 13.20 13.69
CA TYR A 312 12.54 14.09 14.83
C TYR A 312 12.08 13.50 16.17
N VAL A 313 10.99 12.72 16.17
CA VAL A 313 10.44 12.13 17.40
C VAL A 313 11.39 11.11 18.04
N ASP A 314 12.24 10.46 17.25
CA ASP A 314 13.13 9.39 17.69
C ASP A 314 14.18 9.87 18.70
N LYS A 315 14.61 11.12 18.55
CA LYS A 315 15.63 11.75 19.40
C LYS A 315 15.05 12.73 20.41
N ALA A 316 13.87 13.30 20.11
CA ALA A 316 13.22 14.29 20.96
C ALA A 316 12.57 13.70 22.21
N TYR A 317 12.14 12.43 22.14
CA TYR A 317 11.38 11.78 23.21
C TYR A 317 12.08 10.55 23.74
N SER A 318 11.92 10.28 25.05
CA SER A 318 12.42 9.06 25.69
C SER A 318 11.38 7.94 25.64
N LYS A 319 11.84 6.69 25.78
CA LYS A 319 10.96 5.52 25.90
C LYS A 319 10.06 5.62 27.13
N ALA A 320 10.60 6.10 28.28
CA ALA A 320 9.84 6.32 29.52
C ALA A 320 8.70 7.32 29.30
N TYR A 321 8.97 8.44 28.62
CA TYR A 321 7.93 9.44 28.34
C TYR A 321 6.83 8.88 27.45
N LEU A 322 7.19 8.18 26.37
CA LEU A 322 6.18 7.59 25.48
C LEU A 322 5.40 6.44 26.17
N HIS A 323 6.05 5.63 27.02
CA HIS A 323 5.37 4.67 27.88
C HIS A 323 4.32 5.35 28.78
N HIS A 324 4.70 6.45 29.44
CA HIS A 324 3.79 7.27 30.25
C HIS A 324 2.59 7.77 29.45
N LEU A 325 2.83 8.36 28.27
CA LEU A 325 1.76 8.88 27.40
C LEU A 325 0.75 7.78 26.99
N PHE A 326 1.22 6.57 26.68
CA PHE A 326 0.33 5.43 26.39
C PHE A 326 -0.48 4.99 27.60
N LYS A 327 0.09 5.06 28.80
CA LYS A 327 -0.64 4.76 30.05
C LYS A 327 -1.68 5.82 30.37
N ALA A 328 -1.33 7.09 30.13
CA ALA A 328 -2.22 8.24 30.31
C ALA A 328 -3.27 8.39 29.18
N GLN A 329 -3.17 7.57 28.11
CA GLN A 329 -4.03 7.63 26.92
C GLN A 329 -3.99 8.99 26.18
N GLU A 330 -2.83 9.65 26.21
CA GLU A 330 -2.63 10.92 25.53
C GLU A 330 -2.56 10.74 23.99
N LEU A 331 -3.20 11.68 23.27
CA LEU A 331 -3.20 11.66 21.80
C LEU A 331 -1.80 11.80 21.20
N LEU A 332 -0.91 12.52 21.89
CA LEU A 332 0.48 12.71 21.46
C LEU A 332 1.23 11.37 21.35
N ALA A 333 0.88 10.35 22.17
CA ALA A 333 1.45 9.00 22.03
C ALA A 333 1.19 8.40 20.64
N LEU A 334 -0.04 8.59 20.14
CA LEU A 334 -0.45 8.05 18.86
C LEU A 334 0.26 8.74 17.69
N GLN A 335 0.51 10.04 17.81
CA GLN A 335 1.23 10.84 16.83
C GLN A 335 2.71 10.43 16.79
N ILE A 336 3.41 10.47 17.93
CA ILE A 336 4.82 10.08 18.05
C ILE A 336 5.05 8.68 17.46
N ALA A 337 4.25 7.70 17.89
CA ALA A 337 4.40 6.32 17.45
C ALA A 337 4.08 6.11 15.96
N SER A 338 3.12 6.87 15.40
CA SER A 338 2.81 6.81 13.97
C SER A 338 3.92 7.40 13.11
N ILE A 339 4.48 8.55 13.51
CA ILE A 339 5.61 9.19 12.83
C ILE A 339 6.83 8.26 12.86
N HIS A 340 7.20 7.75 14.04
CA HIS A 340 8.31 6.81 14.21
C HIS A 340 8.18 5.60 13.28
N ASN A 341 7.05 4.89 13.33
CA ASN A 341 6.87 3.68 12.53
C ASN A 341 6.89 3.96 11.02
N LEU A 342 6.28 5.05 10.57
CA LEU A 342 6.33 5.43 9.16
C LEU A 342 7.75 5.78 8.71
N ALA A 343 8.48 6.56 9.51
CA ALA A 343 9.88 6.88 9.22
C ALA A 343 10.74 5.63 9.11
N PHE A 344 10.54 4.65 10.00
CA PHE A 344 11.21 3.35 9.95
C PHE A 344 10.90 2.57 8.65
N TYR A 345 9.61 2.47 8.26
CA TYR A 345 9.24 1.73 7.05
C TYR A 345 9.80 2.37 5.78
N LEU A 346 9.80 3.69 5.71
CA LEU A 346 10.40 4.41 4.58
C LEU A 346 11.92 4.34 4.58
N TRP A 347 12.55 4.36 5.76
CA TRP A 347 13.97 4.09 5.88
C TRP A 347 14.32 2.69 5.37
N LEU A 348 13.55 1.66 5.76
CA LEU A 348 13.79 0.27 5.37
C LEU A 348 13.82 0.09 3.84
N THR A 349 12.88 0.69 3.14
CA THR A 349 12.81 0.60 1.67
C THR A 349 13.92 1.42 1.00
N ARG A 350 14.30 2.59 1.54
CA ARG A 350 15.45 3.38 1.04
C ARG A 350 16.77 2.64 1.22
N GLU A 351 16.97 2.01 2.39
CA GLU A 351 18.19 1.20 2.63
C GLU A 351 18.22 -0.03 1.71
N ALA A 352 17.09 -0.71 1.52
CA ALA A 352 16.99 -1.79 0.55
C ALA A 352 17.41 -1.32 -0.85
N ARG A 353 16.89 -0.16 -1.31
CA ARG A 353 17.29 0.44 -2.59
C ARG A 353 18.80 0.71 -2.64
N ARG A 354 19.37 1.30 -1.59
CA ARG A 354 20.81 1.58 -1.52
C ARG A 354 21.63 0.30 -1.69
N HIS A 355 21.28 -0.76 -0.96
CA HIS A 355 21.97 -2.05 -1.03
C HIS A 355 21.76 -2.79 -2.36
N ILE A 356 20.62 -2.60 -3.04
CA ILE A 356 20.43 -3.10 -4.42
C ILE A 356 21.41 -2.41 -5.36
N ILE A 357 21.53 -1.09 -5.28
CA ILE A 357 22.42 -0.30 -6.15
C ILE A 357 23.90 -0.60 -5.88
N THR A 358 24.29 -0.83 -4.62
CA THR A 358 25.68 -1.18 -4.24
C THR A 358 26.01 -2.66 -4.47
N GLY A 359 25.02 -3.51 -4.77
CA GLY A 359 25.21 -4.93 -5.12
C GLY A 359 25.43 -5.86 -3.92
N ASP A 360 25.06 -5.43 -2.71
CA ASP A 360 25.19 -6.20 -1.47
C ASP A 360 23.84 -6.49 -0.77
N PHE A 361 22.73 -6.37 -1.51
CA PHE A 361 21.37 -6.51 -0.97
C PHE A 361 21.13 -7.86 -0.29
N ALA A 362 21.54 -8.98 -0.91
CA ALA A 362 21.30 -10.31 -0.37
C ALA A 362 21.91 -10.51 1.03
N SER A 363 23.16 -10.09 1.22
CA SER A 363 23.87 -10.21 2.51
C SER A 363 23.32 -9.26 3.57
N TRP A 364 23.01 -8.02 3.19
CA TRP A 364 22.36 -7.05 4.07
C TRP A 364 20.97 -7.53 4.49
N LYS A 365 20.12 -7.98 3.55
CA LYS A 365 18.78 -8.50 3.82
C LYS A 365 18.82 -9.66 4.81
N ALA A 366 19.72 -10.64 4.63
CA ALA A 366 19.87 -11.78 5.52
C ALA A 366 20.15 -11.39 6.98
N SER A 367 20.94 -10.32 7.19
CA SER A 367 21.19 -9.74 8.51
C SER A 367 19.97 -8.95 9.02
N MET A 368 19.39 -8.11 8.17
CA MET A 368 18.30 -7.20 8.55
C MET A 368 17.03 -7.95 8.95
N VAL A 369 16.65 -9.02 8.24
CA VAL A 369 15.49 -9.85 8.58
C VAL A 369 15.57 -10.39 10.01
N LYS A 370 16.76 -10.85 10.44
CA LYS A 370 16.97 -11.34 11.82
C LYS A 370 16.80 -10.22 12.84
N ARG A 371 17.31 -9.02 12.54
CA ARG A 371 17.23 -7.86 13.44
C ARG A 371 15.80 -7.37 13.59
N VAL A 372 15.10 -7.09 12.50
CA VAL A 372 13.74 -6.53 12.55
C VAL A 372 12.68 -7.50 13.08
N ALA A 373 12.96 -8.81 13.08
CA ALA A 373 12.11 -9.83 13.67
C ALA A 373 12.30 -10.01 15.17
N ALA A 374 13.40 -9.50 15.74
CA ALA A 374 13.70 -9.63 17.16
C ALA A 374 12.65 -8.88 18.02
N ARG A 375 12.48 -9.31 19.25
CA ARG A 375 11.65 -8.61 20.24
C ARG A 375 12.55 -8.00 21.32
N LEU A 376 12.43 -6.69 21.45
CA LEU A 376 13.16 -5.89 22.43
C LEU A 376 12.44 -5.86 23.77
#